data_a9f2cce07a5e48906f4a631e6eeac6f7
#
_entry.id   a9f2cce07a5e48906f4a631e6eeac6f7
#
_cell.length_a   1.000
_cell.length_b   1.000
_cell.length_c   1.000
_cell.angle_alpha   90.00
_cell.angle_beta   90.00
_cell.angle_gamma   90.00
#
_symmetry.space_group_name_H-M   'P 1'
#
loop_
_entity.id
_entity.type
_entity.pdbx_description
1 polymer ?
#
loop_
_entity_poly.entity_id
_entity_poly.type
_entity_poly.pdbx_seq_one_letter_code
_entity_poly.pdbx_strand_id
1 'polypeptide(L)'
;MPGKPALAVLSLALEDGSGNVLHRNFTTYLVSQGQSPREETITSNSGKIKVVRLAPDNFRKADWSLKQWNVLEGLKVNGAGAGYFEYSLPWPAGLNVEDIAEAGFLAEVSAKQLFGKDIEGARKQDGDFMRGKGTHDPSSNPNSYPMTDETRYPSAVRILVAGRAVGTFDLQDDPADHRGILSWYSQKRDKKLREAGSYGYLVNAHIPNSVLQEAAAQKEIVLRLEVDEALPGGLAVYGERFGRYPLDPTFVFIMKN
;
A
#
# COMPACT_ATOMS: atom_id res chain seq x y z
N MET A 1 14.71 -22.16 12.63
CA MET A 1 13.61 -21.25 12.25
C MET A 1 12.33 -21.77 12.85
N PRO A 2 11.37 -20.92 13.29
CA PRO A 2 10.10 -21.40 13.78
C PRO A 2 9.39 -22.20 12.67
N GLY A 3 8.80 -23.33 13.02
CA GLY A 3 8.06 -24.19 12.08
C GLY A 3 6.69 -23.66 11.65
N LYS A 4 6.36 -22.41 12.04
CA LYS A 4 5.12 -21.69 11.69
C LYS A 4 5.48 -20.23 11.44
N PRO A 5 4.69 -19.48 10.63
CA PRO A 5 4.83 -18.05 10.51
C PRO A 5 4.84 -17.38 11.88
N ALA A 6 5.77 -16.49 12.09
CA ALA A 6 5.94 -15.80 13.36
C ALA A 6 6.35 -14.34 13.12
N LEU A 7 5.90 -13.46 14.00
CA LEU A 7 6.37 -12.09 14.04
C LEU A 7 7.63 -12.03 14.91
N ALA A 8 8.75 -11.62 14.33
CA ALA A 8 9.96 -11.32 15.06
C ALA A 8 10.04 -9.81 15.32
N VAL A 9 10.30 -9.43 16.57
CA VAL A 9 10.50 -8.03 16.97
C VAL A 9 11.98 -7.84 17.29
N LEU A 10 12.66 -6.98 16.54
CA LEU A 10 14.01 -6.52 16.86
C LEU A 10 13.91 -5.22 17.66
N SER A 11 14.28 -5.28 18.94
CA SER A 11 14.38 -4.10 19.79
C SER A 11 15.82 -3.62 19.82
N LEU A 12 16.00 -2.31 19.64
CA LEU A 12 17.30 -1.64 19.69
C LEU A 12 17.29 -0.64 20.85
N ALA A 13 18.33 -0.65 21.65
CA ALA A 13 18.55 0.34 22.69
C ALA A 13 19.90 1.05 22.46
N LEU A 14 19.87 2.36 22.50
CA LEU A 14 21.06 3.20 22.59
C LEU A 14 21.32 3.50 24.06
N GLU A 15 22.50 3.16 24.55
CA GLU A 15 22.89 3.33 25.95
C GLU A 15 24.09 4.26 26.05
N ASP A 16 24.17 5.01 27.16
CA ASP A 16 25.37 5.76 27.51
C ASP A 16 26.46 4.85 28.14
N GLY A 17 27.63 5.40 28.38
CA GLY A 17 28.74 4.67 28.98
C GLY A 17 28.49 4.14 30.42
N SER A 18 27.38 4.52 31.04
CA SER A 18 26.92 4.07 32.36
C SER A 18 25.81 3.05 32.29
N GLY A 19 25.37 2.66 31.06
CA GLY A 19 24.28 1.71 30.84
C GLY A 19 22.87 2.32 30.92
N ASN A 20 22.74 3.66 30.97
CA ASN A 20 21.42 4.27 30.91
C ASN A 20 20.91 4.27 29.48
N VAL A 21 19.68 3.85 29.28
CA VAL A 21 19.04 3.83 27.96
C VAL A 21 18.68 5.26 27.56
N LEU A 22 19.37 5.78 26.55
CA LEU A 22 19.13 7.09 25.97
C LEU A 22 17.96 7.08 24.97
N HIS A 23 17.83 5.96 24.23
CA HIS A 23 16.79 5.81 23.23
C HIS A 23 16.46 4.34 22.99
N ARG A 24 15.20 4.08 22.66
CA ARG A 24 14.75 2.76 22.21
C ARG A 24 14.01 2.87 20.89
N ASN A 25 14.25 1.90 20.04
CA ASN A 25 13.51 1.74 18.80
C ASN A 25 13.26 0.24 18.57
N PHE A 26 12.34 -0.07 17.69
CA PHE A 26 12.09 -1.45 17.29
C PHE A 26 11.71 -1.52 15.82
N THR A 27 11.93 -2.66 15.24
CA THR A 27 11.37 -3.03 13.95
C THR A 27 10.83 -4.46 14.01
N THR A 28 9.96 -4.79 13.10
CA THR A 28 9.34 -6.11 13.04
C THR A 28 9.67 -6.80 11.74
N TYR A 29 9.79 -8.12 11.80
CA TYR A 29 9.99 -8.98 10.64
C TYR A 29 8.96 -10.09 10.68
N LEU A 30 8.29 -10.32 9.56
CA LEU A 30 7.51 -11.52 9.38
C LEU A 30 8.46 -12.67 9.01
N VAL A 31 8.57 -13.64 9.88
CA VAL A 31 9.31 -14.88 9.58
C VAL A 31 8.32 -15.87 8.99
N SER A 32 8.35 -16.01 7.66
CA SER A 32 7.52 -16.98 6.94
C SER A 32 8.38 -17.94 6.13
N GLN A 33 7.85 -19.10 5.82
CA GLN A 33 8.54 -20.12 5.02
C GLN A 33 8.33 -19.98 3.51
N GLY A 34 7.89 -18.81 3.03
CA GLY A 34 7.61 -18.57 1.62
C GLY A 34 6.57 -17.46 1.42
N GLN A 35 6.15 -17.28 0.18
CA GLN A 35 5.01 -16.43 -0.15
C GLN A 35 3.72 -17.06 0.36
N SER A 36 2.80 -16.20 0.80
CA SER A 36 1.45 -16.62 1.14
C SER A 36 0.76 -17.25 -0.08
N PRO A 37 0.07 -18.38 0.06
CA PRO A 37 -0.62 -18.99 -1.07
C PRO A 37 -1.68 -18.04 -1.61
N ARG A 38 -1.90 -18.07 -2.93
CA ARG A 38 -2.90 -17.23 -3.59
C ARG A 38 -4.31 -17.42 -3.01
N GLU A 39 -4.67 -18.67 -2.77
CA GLU A 39 -5.94 -19.03 -2.12
C GLU A 39 -5.66 -19.86 -0.87
N GLU A 40 -6.37 -19.55 0.19
CA GLU A 40 -6.24 -20.26 1.45
C GLU A 40 -7.59 -20.28 2.18
N THR A 41 -7.87 -21.38 2.86
CA THR A 41 -9.00 -21.46 3.79
C THR A 41 -8.46 -21.58 5.21
N ILE A 42 -8.72 -20.57 6.01
CA ILE A 42 -8.32 -20.51 7.42
C ILE A 42 -9.52 -20.99 8.24
N THR A 43 -9.30 -22.02 9.03
CA THR A 43 -10.32 -22.52 9.97
C THR A 43 -9.91 -22.14 11.39
N SER A 44 -10.81 -21.48 12.09
CA SER A 44 -10.64 -21.08 13.50
C SER A 44 -11.86 -21.50 14.32
N ASN A 45 -11.78 -21.30 15.63
CA ASN A 45 -12.94 -21.52 16.52
C ASN A 45 -14.12 -20.60 16.19
N SER A 46 -13.88 -19.50 15.50
CA SER A 46 -14.90 -18.51 15.10
C SER A 46 -15.53 -18.79 13.73
N GLY A 47 -15.10 -19.86 13.04
CA GLY A 47 -15.62 -20.22 11.73
C GLY A 47 -14.52 -20.36 10.66
N LYS A 48 -14.96 -20.42 9.42
CA LYS A 48 -14.07 -20.55 8.24
C LYS A 48 -13.96 -19.23 7.51
N ILE A 49 -12.76 -18.89 7.11
CA ILE A 49 -12.46 -17.70 6.29
C ILE A 49 -11.73 -18.17 5.05
N LYS A 50 -12.26 -17.84 3.88
CA LYS A 50 -11.52 -18.02 2.62
C LYS A 50 -10.88 -16.69 2.23
N VAL A 51 -9.60 -16.75 1.91
CA VAL A 51 -8.82 -15.59 1.45
C VAL A 51 -8.30 -15.81 0.05
N VAL A 52 -8.32 -14.77 -0.76
CA VAL A 52 -7.78 -14.76 -2.12
C VAL A 52 -6.88 -13.54 -2.28
N ARG A 53 -5.60 -13.79 -2.53
CA ARG A 53 -4.54 -12.77 -2.59
C ARG A 53 -4.18 -12.46 -4.03
N LEU A 54 -3.78 -11.20 -4.24
CA LEU A 54 -3.38 -10.63 -5.52
C LEU A 54 -1.97 -10.06 -5.39
N ALA A 55 -1.04 -10.52 -6.19
CA ALA A 55 0.22 -9.78 -6.33
C ALA A 55 -0.08 -8.38 -6.90
N PRO A 56 0.54 -7.31 -6.36
CA PRO A 56 0.26 -5.94 -6.80
C PRO A 56 0.45 -5.72 -8.31
N ASP A 57 1.39 -6.40 -8.93
CA ASP A 57 1.71 -6.30 -10.36
C ASP A 57 0.87 -7.22 -11.26
N ASN A 58 0.02 -8.05 -10.69
CA ASN A 58 -0.83 -8.98 -11.46
C ASN A 58 -2.14 -8.30 -11.95
N PHE A 59 -2.07 -7.01 -12.32
CA PHE A 59 -3.19 -6.34 -12.96
C PHE A 59 -3.28 -6.76 -14.43
N ARG A 60 -4.50 -6.93 -14.93
CA ARG A 60 -4.75 -7.20 -16.35
C ARG A 60 -4.69 -5.93 -17.20
N LYS A 61 -4.99 -4.76 -16.57
CA LYS A 61 -4.99 -3.47 -17.23
C LYS A 61 -4.59 -2.37 -16.25
N ALA A 62 -3.81 -1.42 -16.72
CA ALA A 62 -3.51 -0.18 -16.01
C ALA A 62 -3.50 0.97 -17.02
N ASP A 63 -4.03 2.13 -16.59
CA ASP A 63 -4.05 3.33 -17.38
C ASP A 63 -3.90 4.54 -16.46
N TRP A 64 -2.80 5.27 -16.60
CA TRP A 64 -2.44 6.39 -15.72
C TRP A 64 -2.06 7.61 -16.56
N SER A 65 -2.62 8.75 -16.22
CA SER A 65 -2.47 9.99 -17.00
C SER A 65 -1.03 10.51 -17.06
N LEU A 66 -0.20 10.19 -16.08
CA LEU A 66 1.20 10.64 -16.05
C LEU A 66 2.19 9.48 -16.24
N LYS A 67 2.20 8.51 -15.31
CA LYS A 67 3.17 7.42 -15.34
C LYS A 67 2.69 6.21 -14.56
N GLN A 68 3.03 5.02 -15.02
CA GLN A 68 2.90 3.77 -14.29
C GLN A 68 4.26 3.07 -14.19
N TRP A 69 4.59 2.52 -13.02
CA TRP A 69 5.84 1.74 -12.86
C TRP A 69 5.75 0.74 -11.70
N ASN A 70 6.52 -0.33 -11.83
CA ASN A 70 6.68 -1.34 -10.79
C ASN A 70 7.93 -1.04 -9.95
N VAL A 71 7.90 -1.42 -8.69
CA VAL A 71 9.01 -1.28 -7.75
C VAL A 71 9.38 -2.68 -7.27
N LEU A 72 10.69 -2.97 -7.23
CA LEU A 72 11.25 -4.24 -6.77
C LEU A 72 10.51 -5.46 -7.38
N GLU A 73 10.52 -5.52 -8.70
CA GLU A 73 9.94 -6.66 -9.47
C GLU A 73 8.46 -6.91 -9.16
N GLY A 74 7.69 -5.85 -8.90
CA GLY A 74 6.25 -5.97 -8.70
C GLY A 74 5.80 -6.08 -7.25
N LEU A 75 6.70 -6.05 -6.28
CA LEU A 75 6.32 -6.04 -4.86
C LEU A 75 5.48 -4.82 -4.45
N LYS A 76 5.57 -3.75 -5.24
CA LYS A 76 4.76 -2.56 -5.17
C LYS A 76 4.53 -2.04 -6.58
N VAL A 77 3.35 -1.50 -6.85
CA VAL A 77 3.07 -0.81 -8.11
C VAL A 77 2.61 0.61 -7.86
N ASN A 78 2.99 1.49 -8.77
CA ASN A 78 2.69 2.91 -8.67
C ASN A 78 2.02 3.40 -9.96
N GLY A 79 1.03 4.26 -9.78
CA GLY A 79 0.42 5.06 -10.83
C GLY A 79 0.37 6.52 -10.40
N ALA A 80 0.82 7.43 -11.24
CA ALA A 80 0.80 8.86 -10.99
C ALA A 80 -0.25 9.57 -11.83
N GLY A 81 -0.87 10.59 -11.26
CA GLY A 81 -2.00 11.28 -11.86
C GLY A 81 -3.32 10.55 -11.63
N ALA A 82 -4.34 10.87 -12.44
CA ALA A 82 -5.57 10.10 -12.48
C ALA A 82 -5.37 8.79 -13.24
N GLY A 83 -6.12 7.76 -12.88
CA GLY A 83 -6.02 6.48 -13.57
C GLY A 83 -6.46 5.31 -12.71
N TYR A 84 -6.09 4.10 -13.12
CA TYR A 84 -6.52 2.90 -12.41
C TYR A 84 -5.58 1.70 -12.62
N PHE A 85 -5.65 0.77 -11.68
CA PHE A 85 -5.25 -0.63 -11.83
C PHE A 85 -6.50 -1.50 -11.84
N GLU A 86 -6.60 -2.41 -12.81
CA GLU A 86 -7.70 -3.37 -12.92
C GLU A 86 -7.16 -4.80 -12.87
N TYR A 87 -7.65 -5.56 -11.92
CA TYR A 87 -7.31 -6.95 -11.69
C TYR A 87 -8.48 -7.85 -12.09
N SER A 88 -8.17 -9.03 -12.53
CA SER A 88 -9.13 -10.06 -12.88
C SER A 88 -8.73 -11.37 -12.22
N LEU A 89 -9.68 -11.99 -11.54
CA LEU A 89 -9.52 -13.25 -10.82
C LEU A 89 -10.68 -14.18 -11.16
N PRO A 90 -10.42 -15.45 -11.41
CA PRO A 90 -11.52 -16.40 -11.47
C PRO A 90 -12.27 -16.43 -10.15
N TRP A 91 -13.58 -16.61 -10.19
CA TRP A 91 -14.36 -16.85 -8.98
C TRP A 91 -13.80 -18.09 -8.26
N PRO A 92 -13.56 -18.03 -6.93
CA PRO A 92 -12.90 -19.09 -6.20
C PRO A 92 -13.68 -20.41 -6.30
N ALA A 93 -12.99 -21.49 -6.62
CA ALA A 93 -13.60 -22.80 -6.77
C ALA A 93 -14.30 -23.25 -5.47
N GLY A 94 -15.53 -23.77 -5.62
CA GLY A 94 -16.34 -24.26 -4.50
C GLY A 94 -16.85 -23.17 -3.54
N LEU A 95 -16.72 -21.89 -3.87
CA LEU A 95 -17.28 -20.80 -3.10
C LEU A 95 -18.70 -20.47 -3.59
N ASN A 96 -19.72 -20.76 -2.78
CA ASN A 96 -21.09 -20.36 -3.07
C ASN A 96 -21.41 -19.04 -2.34
N VAL A 97 -22.04 -18.12 -3.02
CA VAL A 97 -22.42 -16.82 -2.43
C VAL A 97 -23.35 -16.99 -1.22
N GLU A 98 -24.23 -18.00 -1.30
CA GLU A 98 -25.17 -18.33 -0.22
C GLU A 98 -24.46 -18.74 1.10
N ASP A 99 -23.23 -19.26 1.01
CA ASP A 99 -22.45 -19.69 2.18
C ASP A 99 -21.62 -18.57 2.77
N ILE A 100 -21.62 -17.36 2.14
CA ILE A 100 -20.85 -16.21 2.61
C ILE A 100 -21.71 -15.42 3.60
N ALA A 101 -21.16 -15.16 4.79
CA ALA A 101 -21.76 -14.26 5.78
C ALA A 101 -21.34 -12.81 5.50
N GLU A 102 -20.05 -12.58 5.27
CA GLU A 102 -19.49 -11.27 4.99
C GLU A 102 -18.34 -11.41 3.98
N ALA A 103 -18.15 -10.38 3.18
CA ALA A 103 -16.98 -10.27 2.29
C ALA A 103 -16.38 -8.87 2.32
N GLY A 104 -15.07 -8.81 2.16
CA GLY A 104 -14.33 -7.57 2.12
C GLY A 104 -13.11 -7.65 1.23
N PHE A 105 -12.60 -6.48 0.88
CA PHE A 105 -11.34 -6.31 0.18
C PHE A 105 -10.40 -5.47 1.05
N LEU A 106 -9.20 -6.00 1.30
CA LEU A 106 -8.15 -5.36 2.08
C LEU A 106 -6.96 -5.07 1.18
N ALA A 107 -6.39 -3.88 1.29
CA ALA A 107 -5.14 -3.53 0.64
C ALA A 107 -4.39 -2.45 1.41
N GLU A 108 -3.07 -2.46 1.33
CA GLU A 108 -2.27 -1.32 1.72
C GLU A 108 -2.06 -0.44 0.50
N VAL A 109 -2.45 0.83 0.61
CA VAL A 109 -2.38 1.82 -0.47
C VAL A 109 -1.92 3.18 0.04
N SER A 110 -1.33 4.00 -0.83
CA SER A 110 -1.04 5.41 -0.54
C SER A 110 -1.24 6.27 -1.78
N ALA A 111 -1.32 7.59 -1.58
CA ALA A 111 -1.10 8.52 -2.68
C ALA A 111 0.31 8.33 -3.27
N LYS A 112 0.50 8.63 -4.56
CA LYS A 112 1.81 8.52 -5.21
C LYS A 112 1.99 9.57 -6.29
N GLN A 113 2.78 10.57 -5.98
CA GLN A 113 3.13 11.62 -6.92
C GLN A 113 4.42 11.29 -7.68
N LEU A 114 4.59 11.87 -8.85
CA LEU A 114 5.85 11.84 -9.57
C LEU A 114 6.93 12.62 -8.80
N PHE A 115 8.15 12.13 -8.88
CA PHE A 115 9.30 12.93 -8.48
C PHE A 115 9.50 14.11 -9.45
N GLY A 116 10.02 15.23 -8.95
CA GLY A 116 10.27 16.40 -9.77
C GLY A 116 11.08 16.11 -11.04
N LYS A 117 12.07 15.21 -10.97
CA LYS A 117 12.89 14.77 -12.10
C LYS A 117 12.11 14.02 -13.20
N ASP A 118 10.98 13.45 -12.87
CA ASP A 118 10.14 12.68 -13.79
C ASP A 118 9.04 13.56 -14.43
N ILE A 119 8.92 14.82 -14.00
CA ILE A 119 7.95 15.76 -14.56
C ILE A 119 8.54 16.36 -15.85
N GLU A 120 7.77 16.32 -16.92
CA GLU A 120 8.19 16.90 -18.20
C GLU A 120 8.47 18.40 -18.06
N GLY A 121 9.58 18.86 -18.62
CA GLY A 121 10.02 20.26 -18.53
C GLY A 121 10.68 20.65 -17.21
N ALA A 122 10.84 19.72 -16.27
CA ALA A 122 11.59 19.99 -15.06
C ALA A 122 13.04 20.37 -15.36
N ARG A 123 13.52 21.48 -14.78
CA ARG A 123 14.90 21.92 -14.96
C ARG A 123 15.84 20.95 -14.26
N LYS A 124 16.84 20.45 -14.98
CA LYS A 124 17.98 19.78 -14.35
C LYS A 124 18.76 20.82 -13.55
N GLN A 125 18.76 20.69 -12.23
CA GLN A 125 19.64 21.50 -11.40
C GLN A 125 20.97 20.77 -11.18
N ASP A 126 22.08 21.51 -11.37
CA ASP A 126 23.42 21.06 -11.04
C ASP A 126 23.63 21.12 -9.50
N GLY A 127 22.87 20.36 -8.77
CA GLY A 127 22.97 20.31 -7.32
C GLY A 127 23.14 18.88 -6.84
N ASP A 128 24.13 18.64 -6.02
CA ASP A 128 24.23 17.39 -5.29
C ASP A 128 23.39 17.51 -4.02
N PHE A 129 22.17 17.04 -4.10
CA PHE A 129 21.23 17.03 -2.97
C PHE A 129 21.80 16.30 -1.75
N MET A 130 22.51 15.20 -1.95
CA MET A 130 23.11 14.43 -0.86
C MET A 130 24.21 15.20 -0.13
N ARG A 131 24.76 16.22 -0.75
CA ARG A 131 25.77 17.11 -0.16
C ARG A 131 25.19 18.44 0.36
N GLY A 132 23.86 18.52 0.51
CA GLY A 132 23.19 19.72 0.99
C GLY A 132 23.18 20.89 0.03
N LYS A 133 23.43 20.65 -1.26
CA LYS A 133 23.34 21.65 -2.32
C LYS A 133 21.97 21.56 -2.98
N GLY A 134 21.26 22.67 -2.99
CA GLY A 134 19.93 22.76 -3.58
C GLY A 134 18.83 22.98 -2.57
N THR A 135 17.61 23.08 -3.03
CA THR A 135 16.41 23.20 -2.22
C THR A 135 15.68 21.88 -2.09
N HIS A 136 14.91 21.74 -1.02
CA HIS A 136 14.00 20.61 -0.82
C HIS A 136 12.68 20.75 -1.57
N ASP A 137 12.43 21.89 -2.19
CA ASP A 137 11.23 22.13 -2.98
C ASP A 137 11.31 21.39 -4.32
N PRO A 138 10.41 20.43 -4.60
CA PRO A 138 10.42 19.68 -5.85
C PRO A 138 10.21 20.56 -7.10
N SER A 139 9.55 21.71 -6.97
CA SER A 139 9.35 22.64 -8.08
C SER A 139 10.65 23.32 -8.52
N SER A 140 11.56 23.50 -7.57
CA SER A 140 12.86 24.13 -7.80
C SER A 140 14.01 23.13 -7.94
N ASN A 141 13.86 21.95 -7.38
CA ASN A 141 14.86 20.88 -7.43
C ASN A 141 14.24 19.56 -7.89
N PRO A 142 14.38 19.19 -9.16
CA PRO A 142 13.81 17.95 -9.71
C PRO A 142 14.38 16.67 -9.11
N ASN A 143 15.47 16.75 -8.35
CA ASN A 143 16.03 15.62 -7.61
C ASN A 143 15.52 15.55 -6.16
N SER A 144 14.72 16.50 -5.73
CA SER A 144 14.06 16.45 -4.43
C SER A 144 12.95 15.39 -4.44
N TYR A 145 12.82 14.73 -3.32
CA TYR A 145 11.69 13.83 -3.09
C TYR A 145 10.58 14.58 -2.37
N PRO A 146 9.31 14.27 -2.63
CA PRO A 146 8.19 14.85 -1.88
C PRO A 146 8.36 14.75 -0.37
N MET A 147 9.02 13.70 0.13
CA MET A 147 9.33 13.52 1.55
C MET A 147 10.22 14.61 2.17
N THR A 148 10.87 15.45 1.38
CA THR A 148 11.83 16.47 1.84
C THR A 148 11.21 17.84 1.99
N ASP A 149 9.98 18.04 1.56
CA ASP A 149 9.23 19.28 1.66
C ASP A 149 7.93 19.11 2.48
N GLU A 150 7.18 20.17 2.64
CA GLU A 150 5.88 20.17 3.32
C GLU A 150 4.70 19.96 2.37
N THR A 151 4.95 19.83 1.09
CA THR A 151 3.91 19.70 0.08
C THR A 151 3.17 18.38 0.27
N ARG A 152 1.88 18.47 0.30
CA ARG A 152 1.00 17.31 0.39
C ARG A 152 0.49 16.97 -1.00
N TYR A 153 0.39 15.70 -1.26
CA TYR A 153 -0.12 15.17 -2.53
C TYR A 153 -1.33 14.26 -2.24
N PRO A 154 -2.46 14.85 -1.82
CA PRO A 154 -3.62 14.06 -1.45
C PRO A 154 -4.20 13.34 -2.67
N SER A 155 -4.76 12.19 -2.41
CA SER A 155 -5.45 11.37 -3.38
C SER A 155 -6.68 10.74 -2.74
N ALA A 156 -7.52 10.12 -3.54
CA ALA A 156 -8.58 9.25 -3.08
C ALA A 156 -8.64 8.02 -3.98
N VAL A 157 -8.74 6.85 -3.39
CA VAL A 157 -8.93 5.62 -4.13
C VAL A 157 -10.38 5.18 -4.08
N ARG A 158 -10.99 5.01 -5.23
CA ARG A 158 -12.28 4.37 -5.40
C ARG A 158 -12.08 2.90 -5.74
N ILE A 159 -12.69 2.03 -4.96
CA ILE A 159 -12.62 0.58 -5.13
C ILE A 159 -13.92 0.11 -5.78
N LEU A 160 -13.78 -0.53 -6.94
CA LEU A 160 -14.90 -1.11 -7.67
C LEU A 160 -14.72 -2.62 -7.77
N VAL A 161 -15.80 -3.36 -7.53
CA VAL A 161 -15.88 -4.80 -7.73
C VAL A 161 -17.04 -5.09 -8.67
N ALA A 162 -16.82 -5.88 -9.71
CA ALA A 162 -17.80 -6.13 -10.78
C ALA A 162 -18.39 -4.85 -11.36
N GLY A 163 -17.57 -3.79 -11.49
CA GLY A 163 -18.00 -2.48 -12.00
C GLY A 163 -18.78 -1.61 -11.01
N ARG A 164 -19.05 -2.07 -9.79
CA ARG A 164 -19.77 -1.32 -8.76
C ARG A 164 -18.81 -0.78 -7.70
N ALA A 165 -18.95 0.49 -7.34
CA ALA A 165 -18.18 1.09 -6.26
C ALA A 165 -18.59 0.46 -4.91
N VAL A 166 -17.60 -0.08 -4.19
CA VAL A 166 -17.76 -0.68 -2.86
C VAL A 166 -17.11 0.15 -1.76
N GLY A 167 -16.31 1.16 -2.12
CA GLY A 167 -15.73 2.09 -1.16
C GLY A 167 -14.91 3.17 -1.83
N THR A 168 -14.78 4.31 -1.13
CA THR A 168 -13.85 5.39 -1.48
C THR A 168 -13.08 5.76 -0.22
N PHE A 169 -11.76 5.87 -0.33
CA PHE A 169 -10.88 6.13 0.79
C PHE A 169 -9.96 7.29 0.47
N ASP A 170 -9.99 8.30 1.33
CA ASP A 170 -9.11 9.46 1.22
C ASP A 170 -7.68 9.07 1.61
N LEU A 171 -6.74 9.41 0.76
CA LEU A 171 -5.31 9.22 0.94
C LEU A 171 -4.69 10.61 1.05
N GLN A 172 -4.48 11.08 2.26
CA GLN A 172 -4.14 12.48 2.52
C GLN A 172 -2.76 12.88 2.03
N ASP A 173 -1.86 11.90 1.83
CA ASP A 173 -0.49 12.17 1.46
C ASP A 173 0.17 10.89 0.94
N ASP A 174 1.36 11.01 0.34
CA ASP A 174 2.25 9.88 0.08
C ASP A 174 3.09 9.60 1.35
N PRO A 175 2.63 8.77 2.28
CA PRO A 175 3.33 8.55 3.55
C PRO A 175 4.57 7.69 3.38
N ALA A 176 4.66 6.98 2.27
CA ALA A 176 5.83 6.17 1.98
C ALA A 176 7.03 7.07 1.82
N ASP A 177 8.01 6.89 2.64
CA ASP A 177 9.25 7.65 2.64
C ASP A 177 9.14 9.10 3.15
N HIS A 178 7.93 9.61 3.38
CA HIS A 178 7.70 11.03 3.58
C HIS A 178 8.07 11.54 4.95
N ARG A 179 7.65 10.87 5.96
CA ARG A 179 7.67 11.40 7.32
C ARG A 179 8.12 10.36 8.31
N GLY A 180 8.96 9.47 7.82
CA GLY A 180 9.60 8.51 8.69
C GLY A 180 10.43 9.22 9.74
N ILE A 181 10.69 8.52 10.81
CA ILE A 181 11.57 8.95 11.91
C ILE A 181 12.92 9.48 11.43
N LEU A 182 13.38 9.00 10.28
CA LEU A 182 14.64 9.36 9.68
C LEU A 182 14.55 10.58 8.76
N SER A 183 13.35 11.14 8.50
CA SER A 183 13.29 12.36 7.73
C SER A 183 13.86 13.49 8.56
N TRP A 184 14.91 14.11 8.03
CA TRP A 184 15.59 15.24 8.68
C TRP A 184 14.64 16.37 9.04
N TYR A 185 13.66 16.61 8.20
CA TYR A 185 12.68 17.66 8.39
C TYR A 185 11.82 17.42 9.64
N SER A 186 11.24 16.24 9.80
CA SER A 186 10.42 15.92 10.98
C SER A 186 11.23 15.95 12.26
N GLN A 187 12.49 15.51 12.23
CA GLN A 187 13.38 15.55 13.37
C GLN A 187 13.76 16.98 13.77
N LYS A 188 13.97 17.86 12.80
CA LYS A 188 14.37 19.25 13.07
C LYS A 188 13.21 20.10 13.57
N ARG A 189 12.02 19.94 13.03
CA ARG A 189 10.91 20.85 13.29
C ARG A 189 10.23 20.64 14.63
N ASP A 190 9.87 19.43 14.96
CA ASP A 190 9.10 19.15 16.17
C ASP A 190 9.83 18.32 17.22
N LYS A 191 11.02 17.82 16.88
CA LYS A 191 11.87 16.97 17.73
C LYS A 191 11.13 15.76 18.32
N LYS A 192 10.03 15.36 17.69
CA LYS A 192 9.26 14.21 18.13
C LYS A 192 9.66 13.01 17.30
N LEU A 193 9.94 11.93 17.99
CA LEU A 193 10.10 10.61 17.35
C LEU A 193 8.74 10.19 16.81
N ARG A 194 8.68 10.05 15.50
CA ARG A 194 7.52 9.51 14.81
C ARG A 194 7.80 8.08 14.39
N GLU A 195 6.75 7.35 14.12
CA GLU A 195 6.87 5.98 13.68
C GLU A 195 7.70 5.90 12.40
N ALA A 196 8.78 5.12 12.45
CA ALA A 196 9.64 4.92 11.30
C ALA A 196 8.91 4.09 10.24
N GLY A 197 9.08 4.46 8.97
CA GLY A 197 8.60 3.64 7.86
C GLY A 197 7.09 3.55 7.81
N SER A 198 6.41 4.69 7.82
CA SER A 198 5.01 4.71 7.43
C SER A 198 4.95 4.50 5.93
N TYR A 199 4.42 3.36 5.48
CA TYR A 199 4.28 3.07 4.06
C TYR A 199 2.92 3.51 3.56
N GLY A 200 1.87 2.74 3.82
CA GLY A 200 0.56 3.03 3.32
C GLY A 200 -0.52 3.04 4.39
N TYR A 201 -1.73 3.20 3.93
CA TYR A 201 -2.95 3.06 4.71
C TYR A 201 -3.58 1.71 4.42
N LEU A 202 -3.96 0.99 5.45
CA LEU A 202 -4.76 -0.21 5.28
C LEU A 202 -6.21 0.20 5.00
N VAL A 203 -6.68 -0.05 3.79
CA VAL A 203 -8.07 0.12 3.42
C VAL A 203 -8.81 -1.21 3.54
N ASN A 204 -10.06 -1.13 3.98
CA ASN A 204 -10.96 -2.28 4.11
C ASN A 204 -12.32 -1.89 3.53
N ALA A 205 -12.65 -2.42 2.36
CA ALA A 205 -13.92 -2.20 1.69
C ALA A 205 -14.85 -3.39 1.89
N HIS A 206 -16.02 -3.17 2.47
CA HIS A 206 -17.06 -4.19 2.55
C HIS A 206 -17.68 -4.42 1.16
N ILE A 207 -17.88 -5.68 0.79
CA ILE A 207 -18.47 -6.05 -0.50
C ILE A 207 -19.90 -6.52 -0.27
N PRO A 208 -20.90 -5.77 -0.78
CA PRO A 208 -22.30 -6.16 -0.67
C PRO A 208 -22.60 -7.49 -1.36
N ASN A 209 -23.52 -8.26 -0.82
CA ASN A 209 -23.91 -9.56 -1.37
C ASN A 209 -24.39 -9.50 -2.83
N SER A 210 -25.08 -8.42 -3.21
CA SER A 210 -25.51 -8.19 -4.61
C SER A 210 -24.32 -8.10 -5.58
N VAL A 211 -23.19 -7.51 -5.14
CA VAL A 211 -21.96 -7.42 -5.94
C VAL A 211 -21.29 -8.78 -6.04
N LEU A 212 -21.31 -9.57 -4.95
CA LEU A 212 -20.81 -10.95 -4.96
C LEU A 212 -21.61 -11.84 -5.92
N GLN A 213 -22.92 -11.68 -5.96
CA GLN A 213 -23.79 -12.42 -6.88
C GLN A 213 -23.46 -12.10 -8.35
N GLU A 214 -23.19 -10.83 -8.66
CA GLU A 214 -22.76 -10.44 -10.00
C GLU A 214 -21.39 -11.05 -10.37
N ALA A 215 -20.43 -10.96 -9.49
CA ALA A 215 -19.09 -11.56 -9.71
C ALA A 215 -19.18 -13.10 -9.87
N ALA A 216 -19.97 -13.77 -9.05
CA ALA A 216 -20.18 -15.21 -9.13
C ALA A 216 -20.87 -15.62 -10.43
N ALA A 217 -21.88 -14.87 -10.88
CA ALA A 217 -22.57 -15.11 -12.15
C ALA A 217 -21.62 -14.95 -13.35
N GLN A 218 -20.69 -14.00 -13.28
CA GLN A 218 -19.65 -13.80 -14.29
C GLN A 218 -18.51 -14.82 -14.17
N LYS A 219 -18.47 -15.62 -13.09
CA LYS A 219 -17.37 -16.53 -12.74
C LYS A 219 -16.01 -15.84 -12.63
N GLU A 220 -16.01 -14.54 -12.39
CA GLU A 220 -14.85 -13.68 -12.35
C GLU A 220 -15.05 -12.54 -11.34
N ILE A 221 -14.02 -12.22 -10.59
CA ILE A 221 -13.97 -11.01 -9.77
C ILE A 221 -13.12 -9.99 -10.53
N VAL A 222 -13.75 -8.94 -11.03
CA VAL A 222 -13.04 -7.79 -11.61
C VAL A 222 -12.95 -6.73 -10.51
N LEU A 223 -11.73 -6.44 -10.08
CA LEU A 223 -11.40 -5.40 -9.12
C LEU A 223 -10.77 -4.22 -9.85
N ARG A 224 -11.23 -3.02 -9.60
CA ARG A 224 -10.57 -1.79 -10.07
C ARG A 224 -10.28 -0.88 -8.88
N LEU A 225 -9.05 -0.41 -8.81
CA LEU A 225 -8.58 0.62 -7.90
C LEU A 225 -8.33 1.88 -8.72
N GLU A 226 -9.12 2.92 -8.51
CA GLU A 226 -9.21 4.07 -9.40
C GLU A 226 -9.01 5.37 -8.64
N VAL A 227 -8.27 6.29 -9.24
CA VAL A 227 -8.12 7.70 -8.83
C VAL A 227 -8.69 8.56 -9.94
N ASP A 228 -9.67 9.40 -9.62
CA ASP A 228 -10.31 10.26 -10.60
C ASP A 228 -9.56 11.58 -10.85
N GLU A 229 -10.01 12.34 -11.86
CA GLU A 229 -9.37 13.58 -12.28
C GLU A 229 -9.54 14.72 -11.27
N ALA A 230 -10.53 14.66 -10.40
CA ALA A 230 -10.77 15.69 -9.41
C ALA A 230 -9.69 15.74 -8.33
N LEU A 231 -9.04 14.61 -8.07
CA LEU A 231 -7.96 14.51 -7.08
C LEU A 231 -6.84 13.59 -7.57
N PRO A 232 -6.03 14.03 -8.54
CA PRO A 232 -5.08 13.19 -9.27
C PRO A 232 -3.76 12.97 -8.51
N GLY A 233 -3.81 12.71 -7.22
CA GLY A 233 -2.63 12.45 -6.39
C GLY A 233 -2.00 11.07 -6.60
N GLY A 234 -2.49 10.29 -7.57
CA GLY A 234 -1.94 8.98 -7.87
C GLY A 234 -2.24 7.91 -6.83
N LEU A 235 -1.71 6.70 -7.09
CA LEU A 235 -1.92 5.54 -6.22
C LEU A 235 -0.68 4.65 -6.20
N ALA A 236 -0.28 4.24 -5.00
CA ALA A 236 0.62 3.12 -4.80
C ALA A 236 -0.15 1.96 -4.18
N VAL A 237 0.10 0.74 -4.65
CA VAL A 237 -0.44 -0.50 -4.11
C VAL A 237 0.73 -1.35 -3.62
N TYR A 238 0.70 -1.75 -2.38
CA TYR A 238 1.77 -2.48 -1.69
C TYR A 238 1.46 -3.97 -1.61
N GLY A 239 2.50 -4.78 -1.62
CA GLY A 239 2.41 -6.21 -1.40
C GLY A 239 3.00 -6.66 -0.08
N GLU A 240 2.80 -7.94 0.27
CA GLU A 240 3.19 -8.54 1.56
C GLU A 240 4.67 -8.37 1.92
N ARG A 241 5.53 -8.18 0.92
CA ARG A 241 6.99 -8.11 1.09
C ARG A 241 7.56 -6.70 0.99
N PHE A 242 6.71 -5.70 0.81
CA PHE A 242 7.17 -4.31 0.65
C PHE A 242 6.45 -3.31 1.56
N GLY A 243 5.24 -3.56 1.98
CA GLY A 243 4.42 -2.63 2.75
C GLY A 243 4.73 -2.62 4.26
N ARG A 244 3.97 -1.83 4.97
CA ARG A 244 3.89 -1.85 6.44
C ARG A 244 3.16 -3.09 6.94
N TYR A 245 2.14 -3.50 6.21
CA TYR A 245 1.33 -4.66 6.52
C TYR A 245 1.81 -5.84 5.70
N PRO A 246 2.05 -7.02 6.34
CA PRO A 246 2.55 -8.19 5.64
C PRO A 246 1.40 -8.90 4.89
N LEU A 247 0.77 -8.20 3.97
CA LEU A 247 -0.32 -8.71 3.15
C LEU A 247 -0.25 -8.16 1.72
N ASP A 248 -0.56 -9.01 0.78
CA ASP A 248 -0.94 -8.60 -0.57
C ASP A 248 -2.38 -8.07 -0.57
N PRO A 249 -2.80 -7.29 -1.58
CA PRO A 249 -4.22 -7.02 -1.81
C PRO A 249 -5.04 -8.30 -1.73
N THR A 250 -6.05 -8.34 -0.88
CA THR A 250 -6.70 -9.60 -0.48
C THR A 250 -8.22 -9.48 -0.41
N PHE A 251 -8.91 -10.41 -1.06
CA PHE A 251 -10.32 -10.67 -0.80
C PHE A 251 -10.48 -11.61 0.38
N VAL A 252 -11.38 -11.27 1.28
CA VAL A 252 -11.71 -12.05 2.47
C VAL A 252 -13.18 -12.42 2.43
N PHE A 253 -13.48 -13.70 2.54
CA PHE A 253 -14.84 -14.24 2.59
C PHE A 253 -15.02 -14.97 3.91
N ILE A 254 -15.86 -14.42 4.78
CA ILE A 254 -16.24 -15.05 6.06
C ILE A 254 -17.43 -15.95 5.77
N MET A 255 -17.26 -17.24 6.05
CA MET A 255 -18.30 -18.24 5.77
C MET A 255 -19.34 -18.28 6.89
N LYS A 256 -20.58 -18.59 6.55
CA LYS A 256 -21.61 -18.91 7.52
C LYS A 256 -21.21 -20.17 8.31
N ASN A 257 -21.57 -20.22 9.57
CA ASN A 257 -21.37 -21.37 10.43
C ASN A 257 -22.38 -22.49 10.11
#